data_59a2456b85df70d07445b3cd5a4ad1dc
#
_entry.id   59a2456b85df70d07445b3cd5a4ad1dc
#
_cell.length_a   1.000
_cell.length_b   1.000
_cell.length_c   1.000
_cell.angle_alpha   90.00
_cell.angle_beta   90.00
_cell.angle_gamma   90.00
#
_symmetry.space_group_name_H-M   'P 1'
#
loop_
_entity.id
_entity.type
_entity.pdbx_description
1 polymer ?
#
loop_
_entity_poly.entity_id
_entity_poly.type
_entity_poly.pdbx_seq_one_letter_code
_entity_poly.pdbx_strand_id
1 'polypeptide(L)'
;ARDADPRPRRSGPAYRRRHGLGATAPLRMKLHFLGAADTVTGSRHLVEAGGARVLLDCGLFQGYKTLRERNWAPLAVAPASIDAVVLSHAHLDHAGWLPALVKQGFKGPVHASPATRDLAEVLLLDSAHLQEEDAR
;
A
#
# COMPACT_ATOMS: atom_id res chain seq x y z
N ALA A 1 -30.48 26.88 6.41
CA ALA A 1 -30.81 25.47 6.46
C ALA A 1 -29.78 24.74 5.58
N ARG A 2 -28.93 23.92 6.17
CA ARG A 2 -27.97 23.07 5.45
C ARG A 2 -28.57 21.68 5.41
N ASP A 3 -28.85 21.18 4.22
CA ASP A 3 -29.40 19.85 4.01
C ASP A 3 -28.39 18.79 4.45
N ALA A 4 -28.85 17.89 5.32
CA ALA A 4 -28.11 16.74 5.76
C ALA A 4 -28.17 15.64 4.70
N ASP A 5 -27.01 15.18 4.23
CA ASP A 5 -26.86 14.05 3.29
C ASP A 5 -27.37 12.73 3.94
N PRO A 6 -28.37 12.04 3.36
CA PRO A 6 -29.02 10.86 3.97
C PRO A 6 -28.32 9.52 3.62
N ARG A 7 -27.02 9.48 3.31
CA ARG A 7 -26.38 8.21 2.98
C ARG A 7 -26.15 7.33 4.23
N PRO A 8 -26.60 6.06 4.24
CA PRO A 8 -26.39 5.17 5.38
C PRO A 8 -24.89 4.88 5.55
N ARG A 9 -24.39 5.06 6.76
CA ARG A 9 -23.04 4.63 7.14
C ARG A 9 -22.94 3.12 6.96
N ARG A 10 -22.18 2.66 5.98
CA ARG A 10 -21.82 1.25 5.86
C ARG A 10 -20.99 0.87 7.09
N SER A 11 -21.53 -0.01 7.91
CA SER A 11 -20.79 -0.67 8.99
C SER A 11 -19.67 -1.48 8.35
N GLY A 12 -18.44 -1.04 8.51
CA GLY A 12 -17.26 -1.80 8.13
C GLY A 12 -17.22 -3.14 8.90
N PRO A 13 -16.52 -4.16 8.37
CA PRO A 13 -16.40 -5.45 9.04
C PRO A 13 -15.84 -5.23 10.44
N ALA A 14 -16.54 -5.79 11.44
CA ALA A 14 -16.13 -5.72 12.83
C ALA A 14 -14.73 -6.34 12.96
N TYR A 15 -13.75 -5.52 13.31
CA TYR A 15 -12.41 -5.97 13.66
C TYR A 15 -12.52 -6.85 14.90
N ARG A 16 -12.51 -8.18 14.72
CA ARG A 16 -12.48 -9.12 15.84
C ARG A 16 -11.13 -8.95 16.55
N ARG A 17 -11.15 -8.27 17.68
CA ARG A 17 -10.05 -8.30 18.64
C ARG A 17 -9.83 -9.75 19.09
N ARG A 18 -8.89 -10.45 18.47
CA ARG A 18 -8.31 -11.65 19.04
C ARG A 18 -7.14 -11.23 19.93
N HIS A 19 -7.43 -10.74 21.09
CA HIS A 19 -6.40 -10.51 22.12
C HIS A 19 -6.91 -11.02 23.47
N GLY A 20 -6.63 -12.30 23.74
CA GLY A 20 -6.38 -12.72 25.11
C GLY A 20 -5.03 -12.10 25.50
N LEU A 21 -5.03 -11.09 26.36
CA LEU A 21 -3.82 -10.55 26.98
C LEU A 21 -3.32 -11.53 28.04
N GLY A 22 -2.65 -12.59 27.59
CA GLY A 22 -1.77 -13.39 28.44
C GLY A 22 -0.39 -12.73 28.43
N ALA A 23 0.20 -12.59 29.61
CA ALA A 23 1.53 -12.12 29.99
C ALA A 23 2.41 -11.51 28.87
N THR A 24 2.78 -10.26 29.06
CA THR A 24 3.55 -9.35 28.23
C THR A 24 4.91 -9.86 27.79
N ALA A 25 4.97 -10.69 26.74
CA ALA A 25 6.18 -10.77 25.95
C ALA A 25 6.38 -9.40 25.26
N PRO A 26 7.60 -8.85 25.22
CA PRO A 26 7.85 -7.59 24.55
C PRO A 26 7.38 -7.70 23.09
N LEU A 27 6.53 -6.80 22.64
CA LEU A 27 6.09 -6.70 21.25
C LEU A 27 7.34 -6.48 20.39
N ARG A 28 7.85 -7.55 19.78
CA ARG A 28 8.94 -7.42 18.80
C ARG A 28 8.34 -6.88 17.52
N MET A 29 8.77 -5.69 17.15
CA MET A 29 8.48 -5.08 15.86
C MET A 29 9.69 -5.23 14.95
N LYS A 30 9.47 -5.58 13.69
CA LYS A 30 10.47 -5.55 12.64
C LYS A 30 10.05 -4.56 11.57
N LEU A 31 11.00 -3.80 11.06
CA LEU A 31 10.82 -2.90 9.93
C LEU A 31 11.73 -3.37 8.79
N HIS A 32 11.13 -3.63 7.63
CA HIS A 32 11.85 -4.02 6.42
C HIS A 32 11.79 -2.87 5.42
N PHE A 33 12.93 -2.45 4.92
CA PHE A 33 13.06 -1.44 3.87
C PHE A 33 13.07 -2.15 2.52
N LEU A 34 11.93 -2.18 1.83
CA LEU A 34 11.78 -2.85 0.54
C LEU A 34 11.96 -1.89 -0.64
N GLY A 35 12.07 -0.61 -0.36
CA GLY A 35 12.33 0.47 -1.31
C GLY A 35 12.59 1.79 -0.60
N ALA A 36 13.03 2.80 -1.36
CA ALA A 36 13.39 4.15 -0.87
C ALA A 36 14.37 4.16 0.32
N ALA A 37 15.28 3.18 0.40
CA ALA A 37 16.28 3.13 1.47
C ALA A 37 17.58 3.85 1.09
N ASP A 38 17.92 3.87 -0.17
CA ASP A 38 19.07 4.56 -0.79
C ASP A 38 18.64 5.39 -2.02
N THR A 39 17.34 5.57 -2.20
CA THR A 39 16.71 6.27 -3.32
C THR A 39 15.58 7.15 -2.84
N VAL A 40 15.23 8.18 -3.63
CA VAL A 40 14.12 9.11 -3.30
C VAL A 40 12.74 8.50 -3.60
N THR A 41 12.65 7.58 -4.58
CA THR A 41 11.39 7.02 -5.07
C THR A 41 11.25 5.53 -4.78
N GLY A 42 10.05 4.99 -4.92
CA GLY A 42 9.76 3.58 -4.67
C GLY A 42 9.53 3.25 -3.21
N SER A 43 8.84 4.14 -2.48
CA SER A 43 8.56 3.96 -1.05
C SER A 43 7.79 2.67 -0.77
N ARG A 44 8.42 1.74 -0.05
CA ARG A 44 7.85 0.45 0.37
C ARG A 44 8.50 0.00 1.68
N HIS A 45 7.78 0.08 2.78
CA HIS A 45 8.29 -0.30 4.10
C HIS A 45 7.34 -1.28 4.76
N LEU A 46 7.81 -2.50 5.04
CA LEU A 46 6.98 -3.51 5.70
C LEU A 46 7.23 -3.49 7.20
N VAL A 47 6.15 -3.32 7.95
CA VAL A 47 6.14 -3.44 9.41
C VAL A 47 5.55 -4.78 9.81
N GLU A 48 6.29 -5.56 10.60
CA GLU A 48 5.80 -6.77 11.24
C GLU A 48 5.68 -6.55 12.74
N ALA A 49 4.49 -6.68 13.29
CA ALA A 49 4.23 -6.56 14.72
C ALA A 49 3.02 -7.38 15.15
N GLY A 50 3.12 -8.07 16.28
CA GLY A 50 2.00 -8.85 16.83
C GLY A 50 1.41 -9.90 15.89
N GLY A 51 2.20 -10.44 14.96
CA GLY A 51 1.76 -11.39 13.94
C GLY A 51 1.11 -10.75 12.70
N ALA A 52 0.96 -9.43 12.66
CA ALA A 52 0.46 -8.69 11.50
C ALA A 52 1.61 -8.14 10.65
N ARG A 53 1.37 -8.02 9.34
CA ARG A 53 2.29 -7.53 8.32
C ARG A 53 1.62 -6.38 7.56
N VAL A 54 2.05 -5.17 7.79
CA VAL A 54 1.49 -3.96 7.18
C VAL A 54 2.53 -3.30 6.29
N LEU A 55 2.18 -3.11 5.02
CA LEU A 55 3.03 -2.37 4.08
C LEU A 55 2.68 -0.88 4.15
N LEU A 56 3.66 -0.05 4.50
CA LEU A 56 3.56 1.41 4.45
C LEU A 56 4.07 1.86 3.10
N ASP A 57 3.19 2.47 2.32
CA ASP A 57 3.34 2.82 0.92
C ASP A 57 3.61 1.61 -0.01
N CYS A 58 3.34 1.81 -1.28
CA CYS A 58 3.52 0.82 -2.32
C CYS A 58 3.86 1.54 -3.64
N GLY A 59 5.04 2.17 -3.67
CA GLY A 59 5.42 3.12 -4.70
C GLY A 59 6.19 2.53 -5.87
N LEU A 60 6.15 3.25 -6.99
CA LEU A 60 7.01 2.98 -8.16
C LEU A 60 8.39 3.61 -7.97
N PHE A 61 9.44 2.90 -8.36
CA PHE A 61 10.73 3.50 -8.61
C PHE A 61 10.65 4.35 -9.88
N GLN A 62 11.14 5.58 -9.81
CA GLN A 62 11.15 6.55 -10.89
C GLN A 62 12.57 7.05 -11.14
N GLY A 63 12.83 7.71 -12.27
CA GLY A 63 14.12 8.27 -12.62
C GLY A 63 14.92 7.39 -13.59
N TYR A 64 16.18 7.09 -13.29
CA TYR A 64 17.08 6.34 -14.18
C TYR A 64 16.56 4.94 -14.51
N LYS A 65 16.93 4.43 -15.69
CA LYS A 65 16.51 3.12 -16.21
C LYS A 65 16.76 2.00 -15.18
N THR A 66 17.95 1.93 -14.64
CA THR A 66 18.34 0.91 -13.63
C THR A 66 17.47 0.93 -12.38
N LEU A 67 16.97 2.10 -11.99
CA LEU A 67 16.05 2.23 -10.88
C LEU A 67 14.64 1.79 -11.25
N ARG A 68 14.14 2.19 -12.43
CA ARG A 68 12.83 1.78 -12.94
C ARG A 68 12.73 0.26 -13.15
N GLU A 69 13.83 -0.40 -13.56
CA GLU A 69 13.88 -1.85 -13.69
C GLU A 69 13.55 -2.60 -12.40
N ARG A 70 13.78 -2.00 -11.24
CA ARG A 70 13.39 -2.55 -9.92
C ARG A 70 11.87 -2.71 -9.74
N ASN A 71 11.04 -2.03 -10.54
CA ASN A 71 9.59 -2.21 -10.54
C ASN A 71 9.15 -3.59 -11.04
N TRP A 72 9.98 -4.26 -11.80
CA TRP A 72 9.71 -5.58 -12.38
C TRP A 72 10.28 -6.72 -11.53
N ALA A 73 11.14 -6.39 -10.56
CA ALA A 73 11.68 -7.36 -9.63
C ALA A 73 10.58 -7.85 -8.67
N PRO A 74 10.62 -9.15 -8.29
CA PRO A 74 9.69 -9.67 -7.29
C PRO A 74 9.94 -8.96 -5.94
N LEU A 75 8.86 -8.77 -5.19
CA LEU A 75 8.97 -8.26 -3.82
C LEU A 75 9.69 -9.31 -2.96
N ALA A 76 10.57 -8.87 -2.04
CA ALA A 76 11.31 -9.77 -1.14
C ALA A 76 10.41 -10.56 -0.17
N VAL A 77 9.13 -10.24 -0.11
CA VAL A 77 8.11 -10.92 0.66
C VAL A 77 6.93 -11.31 -0.24
N ALA A 78 6.28 -12.43 0.06
CA ALA A 78 5.12 -12.85 -0.71
C ALA A 78 3.97 -11.84 -0.54
N PRO A 79 3.43 -11.24 -1.63
CA PRO A 79 2.33 -10.26 -1.54
C PRO A 79 1.11 -10.78 -0.80
N ALA A 80 0.79 -12.08 -0.96
CA ALA A 80 -0.32 -12.74 -0.26
C ALA A 80 -0.14 -12.82 1.26
N SER A 81 1.07 -12.58 1.79
CA SER A 81 1.36 -12.58 3.23
C SER A 81 1.24 -11.19 3.88
N ILE A 82 0.92 -10.17 3.10
CA ILE A 82 0.70 -8.80 3.57
C ILE A 82 -0.76 -8.67 3.98
N ASP A 83 -1.01 -8.28 5.22
CA ASP A 83 -2.37 -8.16 5.75
C ASP A 83 -3.08 -6.88 5.32
N ALA A 84 -2.33 -5.78 5.20
CA ALA A 84 -2.87 -4.48 4.78
C ALA A 84 -1.79 -3.58 4.16
N VAL A 85 -2.23 -2.61 3.36
CA VAL A 85 -1.41 -1.48 2.90
C VAL A 85 -1.94 -0.21 3.52
N VAL A 86 -1.05 0.69 3.93
CA VAL A 86 -1.38 2.05 4.36
C VAL A 86 -0.66 3.02 3.44
N LEU A 87 -1.41 3.85 2.73
CA LEU A 87 -0.84 4.89 1.86
C LEU A 87 -0.72 6.20 2.63
N SER A 88 0.48 6.77 2.63
CA SER A 88 0.75 8.08 3.20
C SER A 88 0.11 9.19 2.36
N HIS A 89 0.26 9.11 1.03
CA HIS A 89 -0.35 10.00 0.06
C HIS A 89 -0.38 9.35 -1.34
N ALA A 90 -0.93 10.06 -2.34
CA ALA A 90 -1.28 9.48 -3.64
C ALA A 90 -0.19 9.55 -4.71
N HIS A 91 0.98 10.16 -4.48
CA HIS A 91 2.03 10.22 -5.49
C HIS A 91 2.46 8.81 -5.94
N LEU A 92 2.84 8.67 -7.20
CA LEU A 92 3.12 7.37 -7.81
C LEU A 92 4.33 6.66 -7.18
N ASP A 93 5.29 7.38 -6.63
CA ASP A 93 6.40 6.83 -5.87
C ASP A 93 6.01 6.34 -4.46
N HIS A 94 4.74 6.53 -4.06
CA HIS A 94 4.13 6.01 -2.82
C HIS A 94 2.95 5.08 -3.05
N ALA A 95 2.25 5.18 -4.18
CA ALA A 95 1.03 4.38 -4.46
C ALA A 95 1.10 3.60 -5.79
N GLY A 96 1.96 3.99 -6.71
CA GLY A 96 1.89 3.56 -8.12
C GLY A 96 2.19 2.08 -8.38
N TRP A 97 2.81 1.35 -7.45
CA TRP A 97 3.05 -0.08 -7.59
C TRP A 97 1.92 -0.96 -7.02
N LEU A 98 0.90 -0.35 -6.43
CA LEU A 98 -0.24 -1.04 -5.84
C LEU A 98 -0.96 -2.00 -6.82
N PRO A 99 -1.21 -1.65 -8.11
CA PRO A 99 -1.79 -2.57 -9.07
C PRO A 99 -0.94 -3.83 -9.28
N ALA A 100 0.39 -3.69 -9.32
CA ALA A 100 1.31 -4.82 -9.44
C ALA A 100 1.29 -5.71 -8.20
N LEU A 101 1.21 -5.13 -7.00
CA LEU A 101 1.07 -5.87 -5.75
C LEU A 101 -0.21 -6.72 -5.74
N VAL A 102 -1.34 -6.15 -6.16
CA VAL A 102 -2.62 -6.87 -6.28
C VAL A 102 -2.53 -7.99 -7.31
N LYS A 103 -1.95 -7.72 -8.49
CA LYS A 103 -1.72 -8.73 -9.53
C LYS A 103 -0.88 -9.90 -9.02
N GLN A 104 0.06 -9.65 -8.11
CA GLN A 104 0.94 -10.66 -7.52
C GLN A 104 0.33 -11.38 -6.30
N GLY A 105 -0.95 -11.13 -5.98
CA GLY A 105 -1.71 -11.93 -5.01
C GLY A 105 -2.04 -11.24 -3.69
N PHE A 106 -1.76 -9.95 -3.52
CA PHE A 106 -2.26 -9.19 -2.37
C PHE A 106 -3.79 -9.11 -2.41
N LYS A 107 -4.43 -9.36 -1.27
CA LYS A 107 -5.90 -9.36 -1.13
C LYS A 107 -6.38 -8.57 0.09
N GLY A 108 -5.47 -7.95 0.82
CA GLY A 108 -5.81 -7.18 2.01
C GLY A 108 -6.45 -5.82 1.67
N PRO A 109 -6.94 -5.11 2.68
CA PRO A 109 -7.43 -3.76 2.53
C PRO A 109 -6.29 -2.77 2.29
N VAL A 110 -6.61 -1.68 1.58
CA VAL A 110 -5.76 -0.50 1.44
C VAL A 110 -6.39 0.63 2.25
N HIS A 111 -5.65 1.16 3.19
CA HIS A 111 -6.05 2.27 4.05
C HIS A 111 -5.39 3.57 3.56
N ALA A 112 -6.20 4.61 3.43
CA ALA A 112 -5.74 5.95 3.04
C ALA A 112 -6.70 7.01 3.58
N SER A 113 -6.27 8.27 3.59
CA SER A 113 -7.20 9.38 3.80
C SER A 113 -8.19 9.48 2.64
N PRO A 114 -9.39 10.07 2.82
CA PRO A 114 -10.33 10.26 1.72
C PRO A 114 -9.71 11.00 0.53
N ALA A 115 -8.95 12.05 0.76
CA ALA A 115 -8.27 12.80 -0.29
C ALA A 115 -7.22 11.97 -1.03
N THR A 116 -6.43 11.18 -0.29
CA THR A 116 -5.45 10.26 -0.89
C THR A 116 -6.13 9.21 -1.76
N ARG A 117 -7.25 8.64 -1.31
CA ARG A 117 -8.02 7.66 -2.09
C ARG A 117 -8.50 8.25 -3.41
N ASP A 118 -9.17 9.41 -3.34
CA ASP A 118 -9.78 10.04 -4.51
C ASP A 118 -8.72 10.44 -5.55
N LEU A 119 -7.58 10.96 -5.09
CA LEU A 119 -6.47 11.30 -5.98
C LEU A 119 -5.74 10.06 -6.52
N ALA A 120 -5.53 9.02 -5.70
CA ALA A 120 -4.90 7.78 -6.14
C ALA A 120 -5.70 7.08 -7.23
N GLU A 121 -7.03 7.08 -7.16
CA GLU A 121 -7.90 6.53 -8.20
C GLU A 121 -7.60 7.16 -9.56
N VAL A 122 -7.54 8.49 -9.63
CA VAL A 122 -7.23 9.21 -10.86
C VAL A 122 -5.80 8.92 -11.34
N LEU A 123 -4.81 9.02 -10.46
CA LEU A 123 -3.40 8.87 -10.83
C LEU A 123 -3.05 7.44 -11.27
N LEU A 124 -3.65 6.42 -10.65
CA LEU A 124 -3.40 5.03 -11.02
C LEU A 124 -4.00 4.68 -12.38
N LEU A 125 -5.20 5.20 -12.70
CA LEU A 125 -5.82 5.01 -14.00
C LEU A 125 -5.03 5.72 -15.11
N ASP A 126 -4.62 6.96 -14.90
CA ASP A 126 -3.79 7.71 -15.83
C ASP A 126 -2.44 7.04 -16.07
N SER A 127 -1.75 6.62 -15.00
CA SER A 127 -0.48 5.90 -15.09
C SER A 127 -0.62 4.58 -15.86
N ALA A 128 -1.71 3.84 -15.68
CA ALA A 128 -1.95 2.60 -16.42
C ALA A 128 -2.14 2.88 -17.91
N HIS A 129 -2.89 3.91 -18.26
CA HIS A 129 -3.12 4.33 -19.65
C HIS A 129 -1.82 4.71 -20.36
N LEU A 130 -0.98 5.53 -19.72
CA LEU A 130 0.33 5.92 -20.25
C LEU A 130 1.26 4.70 -20.47
N GLN A 131 1.27 3.74 -19.52
CA GLN A 131 2.07 2.51 -19.67
C GLN A 131 1.59 1.62 -20.81
N GLU A 132 0.29 1.57 -21.09
CA GLU A 132 -0.27 0.86 -22.23
C GLU A 132 0.08 1.53 -23.56
N GLU A 133 0.12 2.86 -23.62
CA GLU A 133 0.55 3.62 -24.80
C GLU A 133 2.04 3.41 -25.09
N ASP A 134 2.89 3.45 -24.08
CA ASP A 134 4.33 3.25 -24.21
C ASP A 134 4.70 1.82 -24.65
N ALA A 135 3.81 0.85 -24.44
CA ALA A 135 4.02 -0.55 -24.79
C ALA A 135 3.61 -0.91 -26.25
N ARG A 136 3.00 0.04 -26.98
CA ARG A 136 2.56 -0.13 -28.39
C ARG A 136 3.63 0.30 -29.37
#